data_ae571b05e48479156785108270f9cb1d
#
_entry.id   ae571b05e48479156785108270f9cb1d
#
_cell.length_a   1.000
_cell.length_b   1.000
_cell.length_c   1.000
_cell.angle_alpha   90.00
_cell.angle_beta   90.00
_cell.angle_gamma   90.00
#
_symmetry.space_group_name_H-M   'P 1'
#
loop_
_entity.id
_entity.type
_entity.pdbx_description
1 polymer ?
#
loop_
_entity_poly.entity_id
_entity_poly.type
_entity_poly.pdbx_seq_one_letter_code
_entity_poly.pdbx_strand_id
1 'polypeptide(L)'
;MAKEGQTAVDWLKGQDLAEYNVIHLQGVMGSAAQIGRSGALDAEVAANANWNLVTQQTAEWSAEKAQQIVQSVIDAGTSFNVIYAENDDMAKGAVAALDKANISHGVGKDVIIMGFDCNKWALQELLAKNWNYDGQCNPFQAGYIDEIIKKLEAGETITEKTIIMDEKGFDANTITEEDVNNYGI
;
A
#
# COMPACT_ATOMS: atom_id res chain seq x y z
N MET A 1 -0.47 10.93 -0.80
CA MET A 1 -1.49 10.11 -1.48
C MET A 1 -1.07 9.72 -2.91
N ALA A 2 -1.07 10.60 -3.93
CA ALA A 2 -0.67 10.21 -5.30
C ALA A 2 0.79 9.72 -5.38
N LYS A 3 1.71 10.33 -4.64
CA LYS A 3 3.12 9.90 -4.55
C LYS A 3 3.25 8.50 -3.93
N GLU A 4 2.45 8.18 -2.90
CA GLU A 4 2.44 6.85 -2.28
C GLU A 4 2.10 5.76 -3.30
N GLY A 5 0.99 5.95 -4.04
CA GLY A 5 0.58 5.01 -5.08
C GLY A 5 1.65 4.84 -6.16
N GLN A 6 2.24 5.95 -6.63
CA GLN A 6 3.30 5.90 -7.64
C GLN A 6 4.55 5.15 -7.13
N THR A 7 5.00 5.45 -5.91
CA THR A 7 6.16 4.76 -5.31
C THR A 7 5.91 3.25 -5.18
N ALA A 8 4.70 2.85 -4.78
CA ALA A 8 4.32 1.44 -4.68
C ALA A 8 4.31 0.73 -6.04
N VAL A 9 3.74 1.37 -7.05
CA VAL A 9 3.71 0.82 -8.42
C VAL A 9 5.12 0.74 -9.01
N ASP A 10 5.97 1.77 -8.81
CA ASP A 10 7.36 1.77 -9.27
C ASP A 10 8.17 0.65 -8.60
N TRP A 11 7.93 0.41 -7.30
CA TRP A 11 8.52 -0.72 -6.60
C TRP A 11 8.06 -2.06 -7.18
N LEU A 12 6.75 -2.23 -7.42
CA LEU A 12 6.18 -3.46 -7.98
C LEU A 12 6.73 -3.75 -9.39
N LYS A 13 6.88 -2.73 -10.23
CA LYS A 13 7.53 -2.86 -11.55
C LYS A 13 8.97 -3.39 -11.44
N GLY A 14 9.69 -2.94 -10.41
CA GLY A 14 11.05 -3.40 -10.13
C GLY A 14 11.15 -4.89 -9.77
N GLN A 15 10.03 -5.59 -9.53
CA GLN A 15 10.04 -7.04 -9.30
C GLN A 15 10.19 -7.85 -10.59
N ASP A 16 10.09 -7.21 -11.77
CA ASP A 16 10.31 -7.80 -13.11
C ASP A 16 9.55 -9.12 -13.34
N LEU A 17 8.26 -9.13 -12.96
CA LEU A 17 7.41 -10.30 -13.16
C LEU A 17 7.01 -10.42 -14.64
N ALA A 18 6.91 -11.67 -15.14
CA ALA A 18 6.41 -11.92 -16.49
C ALA A 18 4.96 -11.42 -16.67
N GLU A 19 4.13 -11.62 -15.65
CA GLU A 19 2.75 -11.15 -15.57
C GLU A 19 2.44 -10.67 -14.14
N TYR A 20 1.66 -9.62 -14.04
CA TYR A 20 1.11 -9.07 -12.80
C TYR A 20 -0.39 -9.33 -12.78
N ASN A 21 -0.80 -10.37 -12.07
CA ASN A 21 -2.20 -10.74 -11.88
C ASN A 21 -2.63 -10.23 -10.50
N VAL A 22 -3.23 -9.05 -10.47
CA VAL A 22 -3.41 -8.24 -9.26
C VAL A 22 -4.81 -8.38 -8.69
N ILE A 23 -4.91 -8.72 -7.42
CA ILE A 23 -6.09 -8.45 -6.60
C ILE A 23 -5.92 -7.05 -6.01
N HIS A 24 -6.76 -6.11 -6.42
CA HIS A 24 -6.76 -4.74 -5.92
C HIS A 24 -7.88 -4.54 -4.89
N LEU A 25 -7.48 -4.36 -3.64
CA LEU A 25 -8.37 -4.10 -2.51
C LEU A 25 -8.41 -2.59 -2.27
N GLN A 26 -9.49 -1.95 -2.67
CA GLN A 26 -9.65 -0.51 -2.57
C GLN A 26 -10.20 -0.10 -1.20
N GLY A 27 -9.79 1.09 -0.75
CA GLY A 27 -10.34 1.73 0.43
C GLY A 27 -11.76 2.29 0.22
N VAL A 28 -12.18 3.19 1.11
CA VAL A 28 -13.46 3.89 0.95
C VAL A 28 -13.43 4.75 -0.31
N MET A 29 -14.34 4.45 -1.22
CA MET A 29 -14.41 5.11 -2.52
C MET A 29 -14.56 6.62 -2.42
N GLY A 30 -13.73 7.33 -3.19
CA GLY A 30 -13.73 8.81 -3.22
C GLY A 30 -12.91 9.46 -2.11
N SER A 31 -12.31 8.71 -1.19
CA SER A 31 -11.34 9.25 -0.25
C SER A 31 -10.02 9.64 -0.95
N ALA A 32 -9.32 10.64 -0.42
CA ALA A 32 -8.06 11.10 -1.03
C ALA A 32 -7.00 10.00 -1.10
N ALA A 33 -6.95 9.10 -0.10
CA ALA A 33 -6.05 7.95 -0.08
C ALA A 33 -6.40 6.97 -1.20
N GLN A 34 -7.67 6.55 -1.30
CA GLN A 34 -8.12 5.65 -2.36
C GLN A 34 -7.83 6.22 -3.75
N ILE A 35 -8.19 7.49 -4.01
CA ILE A 35 -7.93 8.13 -5.32
C ILE A 35 -6.44 8.12 -5.66
N GLY A 36 -5.58 8.44 -4.70
CA GLY A 36 -4.14 8.50 -4.93
C GLY A 36 -3.48 7.13 -5.10
N ARG A 37 -3.88 6.15 -4.30
CA ARG A 37 -3.32 4.79 -4.33
C ARG A 37 -3.83 4.00 -5.53
N SER A 38 -5.14 4.07 -5.83
CA SER A 38 -5.73 3.46 -7.04
C SER A 38 -5.17 4.05 -8.34
N GLY A 39 -5.07 5.39 -8.42
CA GLY A 39 -4.79 6.07 -9.68
C GLY A 39 -3.47 5.67 -10.33
N ALA A 40 -2.43 5.37 -9.54
CA ALA A 40 -1.15 4.90 -10.05
C ALA A 40 -1.26 3.46 -10.61
N LEU A 41 -1.92 2.55 -9.89
CA LEU A 41 -2.11 1.18 -10.33
C LEU A 41 -2.99 1.12 -11.59
N ASP A 42 -4.09 1.86 -11.61
CA ASP A 42 -5.01 1.91 -12.76
C ASP A 42 -4.30 2.41 -14.03
N ALA A 43 -3.43 3.43 -13.89
CA ALA A 43 -2.63 3.95 -14.99
C ALA A 43 -1.65 2.91 -15.54
N GLU A 44 -0.98 2.15 -14.65
CA GLU A 44 -0.04 1.11 -15.07
C GLU A 44 -0.74 -0.06 -15.75
N VAL A 45 -1.86 -0.52 -15.20
CA VAL A 45 -2.70 -1.57 -15.81
C VAL A 45 -3.19 -1.15 -17.20
N ALA A 46 -3.60 0.11 -17.36
CA ALA A 46 -4.05 0.62 -18.66
C ALA A 46 -2.92 0.72 -19.71
N ALA A 47 -1.69 0.91 -19.27
CA ALA A 47 -0.54 1.11 -20.14
C ALA A 47 0.20 -0.17 -20.54
N ASN A 48 0.04 -1.27 -19.77
CA ASN A 48 0.85 -2.48 -19.95
C ASN A 48 0.01 -3.75 -20.01
N ALA A 49 0.12 -4.49 -21.11
CA ALA A 49 -0.68 -5.67 -21.40
C ALA A 49 -0.40 -6.87 -20.48
N ASN A 50 0.72 -6.88 -19.77
CA ASN A 50 1.08 -7.92 -18.79
C ASN A 50 0.61 -7.59 -17.35
N TRP A 51 -0.14 -6.49 -17.18
CA TRP A 51 -0.79 -6.13 -15.92
C TRP A 51 -2.29 -6.41 -15.99
N ASN A 52 -2.77 -7.30 -15.17
CA ASN A 52 -4.15 -7.76 -15.18
C ASN A 52 -4.79 -7.53 -13.81
N LEU A 53 -5.93 -6.83 -13.78
CA LEU A 53 -6.77 -6.78 -12.58
C LEU A 53 -7.62 -8.06 -12.55
N VAL A 54 -7.25 -8.99 -11.67
CA VAL A 54 -8.05 -10.20 -11.39
C VAL A 54 -9.37 -9.79 -10.74
N THR A 55 -9.31 -8.88 -9.80
CA THR A 55 -10.45 -8.17 -9.23
C THR A 55 -10.04 -6.79 -8.72
N GLN A 56 -10.96 -5.84 -8.74
CA GLN A 56 -10.83 -4.53 -8.14
C GLN A 56 -12.12 -4.24 -7.39
N GLN A 57 -12.05 -4.28 -6.07
CA GLN A 57 -13.23 -4.11 -5.23
C GLN A 57 -12.90 -3.30 -3.98
N THR A 58 -13.86 -2.49 -3.54
CA THR A 58 -13.71 -1.78 -2.27
C THR A 58 -13.92 -2.72 -1.08
N ALA A 59 -12.93 -2.76 -0.20
CA ALA A 59 -13.02 -3.40 1.11
C ALA A 59 -13.21 -2.36 2.24
N GLU A 60 -13.34 -1.07 1.90
CA GLU A 60 -13.70 0.02 2.81
C GLU A 60 -12.80 0.09 4.07
N TRP A 61 -11.50 -0.13 3.90
CA TRP A 61 -10.47 -0.20 4.97
C TRP A 61 -10.65 -1.38 5.94
N SER A 62 -11.53 -2.35 5.64
CA SER A 62 -11.87 -3.47 6.52
C SER A 62 -11.08 -4.74 6.19
N ALA A 63 -10.40 -5.29 7.19
CA ALA A 63 -9.73 -6.59 7.09
C ALA A 63 -10.73 -7.72 6.77
N GLU A 64 -11.92 -7.70 7.39
CA GLU A 64 -12.94 -8.74 7.16
C GLU A 64 -13.45 -8.73 5.71
N LYS A 65 -13.76 -7.54 5.16
CA LYS A 65 -14.19 -7.41 3.76
C LYS A 65 -13.09 -7.83 2.79
N ALA A 66 -11.85 -7.43 3.04
CA ALA A 66 -10.68 -7.82 2.26
C ALA A 66 -10.52 -9.36 2.25
N GLN A 67 -10.62 -10.00 3.42
CA GLN A 67 -10.57 -11.45 3.54
C GLN A 67 -11.67 -12.14 2.70
N GLN A 68 -12.90 -11.63 2.75
CA GLN A 68 -14.03 -12.17 1.98
C GLN A 68 -13.81 -12.05 0.47
N ILE A 69 -13.28 -10.90 0.00
CA ILE A 69 -12.97 -10.68 -1.41
C ILE A 69 -11.90 -11.67 -1.89
N VAL A 70 -10.78 -11.77 -1.17
CA VAL A 70 -9.68 -12.68 -1.53
C VAL A 70 -10.13 -14.14 -1.49
N GLN A 71 -10.90 -14.52 -0.45
CA GLN A 71 -11.47 -15.87 -0.36
C GLN A 71 -12.35 -16.19 -1.58
N SER A 72 -13.16 -15.24 -2.06
CA SER A 72 -14.00 -15.45 -3.23
C SER A 72 -13.18 -15.68 -4.52
N VAL A 73 -12.04 -15.01 -4.67
CA VAL A 73 -11.12 -15.22 -5.81
C VAL A 73 -10.49 -16.61 -5.74
N ILE A 74 -10.06 -17.02 -4.52
CA ILE A 74 -9.49 -18.36 -4.27
C ILE A 74 -10.53 -19.45 -4.58
N ASP A 75 -11.75 -19.31 -4.09
CA ASP A 75 -12.85 -20.28 -4.29
C ASP A 75 -13.24 -20.40 -5.77
N ALA A 76 -13.09 -19.33 -6.55
CA ALA A 76 -13.29 -19.34 -8.00
C ALA A 76 -12.15 -20.02 -8.77
N GLY A 77 -11.04 -20.36 -8.11
CA GLY A 77 -9.86 -20.97 -8.74
C GLY A 77 -9.11 -20.03 -9.69
N THR A 78 -9.27 -18.72 -9.50
CA THR A 78 -8.60 -17.71 -10.35
C THR A 78 -7.17 -17.49 -9.87
N SER A 79 -6.22 -17.57 -10.79
CA SER A 79 -4.79 -17.36 -10.48
C SER A 79 -4.48 -15.88 -10.28
N PHE A 80 -3.65 -15.59 -9.28
CA PHE A 80 -3.11 -14.26 -8.99
C PHE A 80 -1.72 -14.40 -8.34
N ASN A 81 -0.93 -13.33 -8.39
CA ASN A 81 0.41 -13.29 -7.79
C ASN A 81 0.71 -11.97 -7.05
N VAL A 82 -0.23 -11.04 -7.02
CA VAL A 82 -0.10 -9.76 -6.30
C VAL A 82 -1.38 -9.43 -5.55
N ILE A 83 -1.25 -9.12 -4.28
CA ILE A 83 -2.24 -8.41 -3.47
C ILE A 83 -1.79 -6.96 -3.33
N TYR A 84 -2.51 -6.04 -3.97
CA TYR A 84 -2.36 -4.60 -3.78
C TYR A 84 -3.49 -4.12 -2.87
N ALA A 85 -3.21 -4.01 -1.58
CA ALA A 85 -4.17 -3.56 -0.59
C ALA A 85 -3.88 -2.10 -0.24
N GLU A 86 -4.86 -1.22 -0.35
CA GLU A 86 -4.69 0.22 -0.14
C GLU A 86 -4.54 0.62 1.33
N ASN A 87 -4.54 -0.33 2.27
CA ASN A 87 -4.05 -0.15 3.64
C ASN A 87 -3.62 -1.48 4.26
N ASP A 88 -2.97 -1.40 5.42
CA ASP A 88 -2.42 -2.55 6.14
C ASP A 88 -3.50 -3.49 6.68
N ASP A 89 -4.63 -2.96 7.17
CA ASP A 89 -5.72 -3.80 7.68
C ASP A 89 -6.30 -4.69 6.59
N MET A 90 -6.47 -4.14 5.37
CA MET A 90 -6.93 -4.93 4.23
C MET A 90 -5.88 -5.94 3.78
N ALA A 91 -4.58 -5.60 3.79
CA ALA A 91 -3.50 -6.53 3.52
C ALA A 91 -3.50 -7.69 4.53
N LYS A 92 -3.67 -7.41 5.83
CA LYS A 92 -3.84 -8.41 6.88
C LYS A 92 -5.03 -9.33 6.64
N GLY A 93 -6.16 -8.76 6.22
CA GLY A 93 -7.35 -9.55 5.86
C GLY A 93 -7.08 -10.48 4.67
N ALA A 94 -6.38 -9.99 3.64
CA ALA A 94 -5.98 -10.77 2.49
C ALA A 94 -5.08 -11.95 2.89
N VAL A 95 -4.06 -11.69 3.71
CA VAL A 95 -3.14 -12.72 4.24
C VAL A 95 -3.90 -13.79 5.00
N ALA A 96 -4.88 -13.43 5.82
CA ALA A 96 -5.70 -14.41 6.55
C ALA A 96 -6.46 -15.37 5.61
N ALA A 97 -6.88 -14.91 4.41
CA ALA A 97 -7.48 -15.79 3.40
C ALA A 97 -6.44 -16.71 2.73
N LEU A 98 -5.24 -16.19 2.44
CA LEU A 98 -4.14 -16.97 1.87
C LEU A 98 -3.69 -18.08 2.82
N ASP A 99 -3.47 -17.75 4.10
CA ASP A 99 -3.08 -18.70 5.14
C ASP A 99 -4.09 -19.84 5.29
N LYS A 100 -5.38 -19.50 5.33
CA LYS A 100 -6.47 -20.47 5.41
C LYS A 100 -6.48 -21.42 4.20
N ALA A 101 -6.10 -20.93 3.04
CA ALA A 101 -6.01 -21.71 1.79
C ALA A 101 -4.65 -22.40 1.61
N ASN A 102 -3.68 -22.22 2.51
CA ASN A 102 -2.30 -22.67 2.41
C ASN A 102 -1.60 -22.15 1.14
N ILE A 103 -1.88 -20.92 0.74
CA ILE A 103 -1.20 -20.23 -0.37
C ILE A 103 -0.01 -19.47 0.19
N SER A 104 1.18 -19.73 -0.35
CA SER A 104 2.42 -19.10 0.12
C SER A 104 2.50 -17.64 -0.32
N HIS A 105 2.94 -16.77 0.59
CA HIS A 105 3.03 -15.33 0.34
C HIS A 105 4.26 -14.70 0.99
N GLY A 106 4.65 -13.52 0.56
CA GLY A 106 5.81 -12.80 1.05
C GLY A 106 7.04 -12.96 0.17
N VAL A 107 8.21 -12.65 0.70
CA VAL A 107 9.47 -12.62 -0.04
C VAL A 107 9.87 -14.01 -0.54
N GLY A 108 10.04 -14.13 -1.87
CA GLY A 108 10.41 -15.40 -2.52
C GLY A 108 9.30 -16.46 -2.52
N LYS A 109 8.06 -16.04 -2.37
CA LYS A 109 6.85 -16.88 -2.37
C LYS A 109 5.95 -16.59 -3.57
N ASP A 110 4.82 -17.31 -3.64
CA ASP A 110 3.93 -17.25 -4.81
C ASP A 110 3.17 -15.93 -4.94
N VAL A 111 2.87 -15.27 -3.82
CA VAL A 111 2.07 -14.04 -3.79
C VAL A 111 2.81 -12.90 -3.12
N ILE A 112 2.95 -11.79 -3.82
CA ILE A 112 3.43 -10.50 -3.31
C ILE A 112 2.33 -9.84 -2.49
N ILE A 113 2.67 -9.37 -1.29
CA ILE A 113 1.78 -8.61 -0.41
C ILE A 113 2.26 -7.17 -0.30
N MET A 114 1.36 -6.23 -0.62
CA MET A 114 1.59 -4.80 -0.50
C MET A 114 0.55 -4.16 0.40
N GLY A 115 1.00 -3.31 1.31
CA GLY A 115 0.19 -2.52 2.23
C GLY A 115 0.52 -1.03 2.12
N PHE A 116 -0.23 -0.24 2.88
CA PHE A 116 0.01 1.20 3.09
C PHE A 116 -0.40 1.56 4.52
N ASP A 117 0.15 2.61 5.02
CA ASP A 117 0.01 3.32 6.29
C ASP A 117 1.24 3.18 7.19
N CYS A 118 2.01 2.12 7.07
CA CYS A 118 3.15 1.80 7.94
C CYS A 118 2.75 1.63 9.41
N ASN A 119 1.66 0.91 9.66
CA ASN A 119 1.40 0.45 11.02
C ASN A 119 2.62 -0.34 11.53
N LYS A 120 3.02 -0.13 12.77
CA LYS A 120 4.22 -0.78 13.32
C LYS A 120 4.20 -2.29 13.18
N TRP A 121 3.04 -2.92 13.38
CA TRP A 121 2.87 -4.35 13.20
C TRP A 121 3.02 -4.80 11.73
N ALA A 122 2.60 -3.95 10.76
CA ALA A 122 2.77 -4.25 9.33
C ALA A 122 4.26 -4.17 8.92
N LEU A 123 4.98 -3.15 9.39
CA LEU A 123 6.43 -3.08 9.19
C LEU A 123 7.18 -4.25 9.85
N GLN A 124 6.67 -4.82 10.94
CA GLN A 124 7.21 -6.06 11.52
C GLN A 124 6.99 -7.27 10.61
N GLU A 125 5.85 -7.34 9.90
CA GLU A 125 5.61 -8.38 8.89
C GLU A 125 6.56 -8.25 7.69
N LEU A 126 6.89 -7.01 7.27
CA LEU A 126 7.93 -6.78 6.28
C LEU A 126 9.30 -7.26 6.77
N LEU A 127 9.69 -6.89 7.99
CA LEU A 127 10.96 -7.28 8.59
C LEU A 127 11.08 -8.82 8.70
N ALA A 128 9.96 -9.49 9.01
CA ALA A 128 9.85 -10.95 9.03
C ALA A 128 9.77 -11.59 7.62
N LYS A 129 9.70 -10.77 6.53
CA LYS A 129 9.56 -11.21 5.14
C LYS A 129 8.24 -11.92 4.82
N ASN A 130 7.23 -11.74 5.65
CA ASN A 130 5.87 -12.24 5.41
C ASN A 130 5.10 -11.36 4.41
N TRP A 131 5.45 -10.09 4.33
CA TRP A 131 4.99 -9.12 3.34
C TRP A 131 6.16 -8.65 2.48
N ASN A 132 5.87 -7.88 1.41
CA ASN A 132 6.89 -7.47 0.45
C ASN A 132 7.13 -5.96 0.44
N TYR A 133 6.06 -5.16 0.59
CA TYR A 133 6.12 -3.69 0.49
C TYR A 133 5.08 -3.04 1.38
N ASP A 134 5.43 -1.87 1.93
CA ASP A 134 4.51 -0.99 2.63
C ASP A 134 4.81 0.48 2.30
N GLY A 135 3.77 1.22 1.94
CA GLY A 135 3.85 2.65 1.63
C GLY A 135 3.49 3.52 2.82
N GLN A 136 4.38 4.43 3.21
CA GLN A 136 4.12 5.33 4.33
C GLN A 136 2.98 6.31 4.02
N CYS A 137 2.03 6.43 4.95
CA CYS A 137 1.12 7.55 5.07
C CYS A 137 1.41 8.27 6.39
N ASN A 138 2.17 9.36 6.34
CA ASN A 138 2.67 10.03 7.53
C ASN A 138 1.59 10.92 8.19
N PRO A 139 1.09 10.57 9.40
CA PRO A 139 0.09 11.36 10.09
C PRO A 139 0.70 12.58 10.84
N PHE A 140 2.02 12.67 10.95
CA PHE A 140 2.72 13.68 11.76
C PHE A 140 2.86 15.02 11.03
N GLN A 141 1.75 15.74 10.87
CA GLN A 141 1.70 17.01 10.16
C GLN A 141 1.96 18.23 11.07
N ALA A 142 1.97 18.05 12.38
CA ALA A 142 2.03 19.14 13.35
C ALA A 142 3.26 20.05 13.16
N GLY A 143 4.43 19.51 12.84
CA GLY A 143 5.64 20.31 12.59
C GLY A 143 5.48 21.27 11.40
N TYR A 144 4.91 20.81 10.30
CA TYR A 144 4.64 21.66 9.13
C TYR A 144 3.62 22.76 9.43
N ILE A 145 2.59 22.42 10.22
CA ILE A 145 1.55 23.37 10.64
C ILE A 145 2.18 24.46 11.54
N ASP A 146 3.00 24.07 12.50
CA ASP A 146 3.70 25.00 13.40
C ASP A 146 4.61 25.98 12.64
N GLU A 147 5.37 25.50 11.65
CA GLU A 147 6.18 26.34 10.78
C GLU A 147 5.36 27.37 9.99
N ILE A 148 4.22 26.96 9.46
CA ILE A 148 3.30 27.85 8.74
C ILE A 148 2.76 28.91 9.69
N ILE A 149 2.33 28.54 10.89
CA ILE A 149 1.81 29.47 11.90
C ILE A 149 2.88 30.50 12.25
N LYS A 150 4.10 30.09 12.53
CA LYS A 150 5.22 30.99 12.86
C LYS A 150 5.51 32.01 11.73
N LYS A 151 5.47 31.56 10.48
CA LYS A 151 5.63 32.46 9.32
C LYS A 151 4.52 33.49 9.26
N LEU A 152 3.25 33.06 9.42
CA LEU A 152 2.11 33.97 9.42
C LEU A 152 2.16 34.96 10.57
N GLU A 153 2.55 34.55 11.78
CA GLU A 153 2.74 35.44 12.94
C GLU A 153 3.87 36.46 12.71
N ALA A 154 4.90 36.08 11.96
CA ALA A 154 5.98 37.01 11.54
C ALA A 154 5.55 37.95 10.41
N GLY A 155 4.30 37.89 9.92
CA GLY A 155 3.79 38.71 8.83
C GLY A 155 4.25 38.29 7.44
N GLU A 156 4.78 37.06 7.31
CA GLU A 156 5.20 36.53 6.02
C GLU A 156 4.00 36.06 5.18
N THR A 157 4.13 36.20 3.86
CA THR A 157 3.12 35.70 2.93
C THR A 157 3.43 34.23 2.57
N ILE A 158 2.47 33.32 2.79
CA ILE A 158 2.57 31.94 2.32
C ILE A 158 2.18 31.90 0.85
N THR A 159 3.18 31.80 -0.02
CA THR A 159 3.00 31.72 -1.47
C THR A 159 2.71 30.30 -1.94
N GLU A 160 3.33 29.30 -1.30
CA GLU A 160 3.12 27.88 -1.60
C GLU A 160 1.83 27.40 -0.93
N LYS A 161 0.89 26.93 -1.74
CA LYS A 161 -0.44 26.47 -1.26
C LYS A 161 -0.49 24.98 -0.94
N THR A 162 0.53 24.23 -1.35
CA THR A 162 0.59 22.78 -1.18
C THR A 162 1.97 22.39 -0.67
N ILE A 163 2.00 21.70 0.47
CA ILE A 163 3.21 21.08 1.00
C ILE A 163 3.08 19.58 0.83
N ILE A 164 3.99 19.00 0.06
CA ILE A 164 4.05 17.54 -0.13
C ILE A 164 5.06 17.00 0.87
N MET A 165 4.58 16.13 1.76
CA MET A 165 5.44 15.46 2.72
C MET A 165 6.30 14.41 2.01
N ASP A 166 7.52 14.22 2.48
CA ASP A 166 8.42 13.18 1.94
C ASP A 166 8.11 11.85 2.61
N GLU A 167 7.19 11.12 1.99
CA GLU A 167 6.78 9.78 2.42
C GLU A 167 7.61 8.72 1.71
N LYS A 168 7.88 7.61 2.42
CA LYS A 168 8.74 6.52 1.97
C LYS A 168 7.94 5.29 1.58
N GLY A 169 8.54 4.44 0.75
CA GLY A 169 8.14 3.06 0.61
C GLY A 169 9.17 2.17 1.29
N PHE A 170 8.72 1.13 1.96
CA PHE A 170 9.57 0.14 2.62
C PHE A 170 9.50 -1.20 1.91
N ASP A 171 10.67 -1.71 1.54
CA ASP A 171 10.86 -3.02 0.91
C ASP A 171 11.35 -4.01 1.96
N ALA A 172 10.74 -5.17 2.02
CA ALA A 172 11.09 -6.24 2.96
C ALA A 172 12.55 -6.73 2.84
N ASN A 173 13.24 -6.48 1.73
CA ASN A 173 14.65 -6.84 1.57
C ASN A 173 15.61 -5.81 2.16
N THR A 174 15.14 -4.59 2.43
CA THR A 174 16.00 -3.47 2.87
C THR A 174 15.58 -2.85 4.21
N ILE A 175 14.34 -3.12 4.66
CA ILE A 175 13.83 -2.60 5.94
C ILE A 175 14.68 -3.06 7.12
N THR A 176 14.83 -2.17 8.09
CA THR A 176 15.59 -2.42 9.34
C THR A 176 14.70 -2.28 10.57
N GLU A 177 15.16 -2.78 11.72
CA GLU A 177 14.50 -2.53 13.01
C GLU A 177 14.44 -1.02 13.34
N GLU A 178 15.43 -0.26 12.91
CA GLU A 178 15.44 1.19 13.08
C GLU A 178 14.31 1.85 12.28
N ASP A 179 14.06 1.38 11.05
CA ASP A 179 12.93 1.86 10.24
C ASP A 179 11.60 1.56 10.93
N VAL A 180 11.40 0.35 11.44
CA VAL A 180 10.19 -0.04 12.19
C VAL A 180 9.97 0.87 13.41
N ASN A 181 11.03 1.25 14.11
CA ASN A 181 10.93 2.09 15.29
C ASN A 181 10.72 3.57 14.95
N ASN A 182 11.28 4.06 13.86
CA ASN A 182 11.22 5.47 13.46
C ASN A 182 9.97 5.82 12.65
N TYR A 183 9.42 4.87 11.89
CA TYR A 183 8.32 5.11 10.94
C TYR A 183 7.04 4.33 11.25
N GLY A 184 7.11 3.32 12.10
CA GLY A 184 5.92 2.57 12.52
C GLY A 184 5.01 3.41 13.43
N ILE A 185 3.72 3.52 13.05
CA ILE A 185 2.69 4.24 13.80
C ILE A 185 1.80 3.29 14.60
#